data_255d8ea7b33c417342ef4340ec75cfcd
#
_entry.id   255d8ea7b33c417342ef4340ec75cfcd
#
_cell.length_a   1.000
_cell.length_b   1.000
_cell.length_c   1.000
_cell.angle_alpha   90.00
_cell.angle_beta   90.00
_cell.angle_gamma   90.00
#
_symmetry.space_group_name_H-M   'P 1'
#
loop_
_entity.id
_entity.type
_entity.pdbx_description
1 polymer ?
#
loop_
_entity_poly.entity_id
_entity_poly.type
_entity_poly.pdbx_seq_one_letter_code
_entity_poly.pdbx_strand_id
1 'polypeptide(L)'
;MAGEPEVVDKQKRSWKDVFWALALILGLLGMLYPVTSTLVNNRYHSIIAERTRAEAAQLPDQERDGLWEEMLAYNRDITAQPVSELSIGGDHTSPDYRRYLGTGLAPGQDQLAQVVIPSVGIALPVYHGTSDDVLAKGAGHLFGTTLPTGGEGSNTAISAHTGLVNASMFDNLPKLKKGEDIYVHVLGRTLRYQMVGSKVVPPDSLDAIPLPGEPGDHLYLITCTPYGLNFNRLVVDAVRVPVDEQAPNPQTSNTIIGWQWWMWLSVGFALLVLLLLLIPLLLRRRKDEEHEDA
;
A
#
# COMPACT_ATOMS: atom_id res chain seq x y z
N MET A 1 -70.97 -26.74 21.39
CA MET A 1 -70.54 -25.52 20.71
C MET A 1 -69.07 -25.74 20.38
N ALA A 2 -68.80 -26.00 19.10
CA ALA A 2 -67.45 -26.24 18.64
C ALA A 2 -66.82 -24.85 18.29
N GLY A 3 -65.71 -24.52 18.94
CA GLY A 3 -64.96 -23.31 18.64
C GLY A 3 -64.28 -23.45 17.27
N GLU A 4 -64.55 -22.48 16.35
CA GLU A 4 -63.82 -22.36 15.10
C GLU A 4 -62.32 -22.07 15.36
N PRO A 5 -61.40 -22.72 14.62
CA PRO A 5 -60.00 -22.41 14.75
C PRO A 5 -59.74 -21.01 14.13
N GLU A 6 -59.16 -20.13 14.94
CA GLU A 6 -58.65 -18.81 14.55
C GLU A 6 -57.57 -19.01 13.50
N VAL A 7 -57.86 -18.63 12.27
CA VAL A 7 -56.93 -18.66 11.13
C VAL A 7 -55.93 -17.51 11.33
N VAL A 8 -54.76 -17.83 11.82
CA VAL A 8 -53.64 -16.89 11.85
C VAL A 8 -53.30 -16.49 10.41
N ASP A 9 -53.72 -15.31 10.03
CA ASP A 9 -53.42 -14.71 8.72
C ASP A 9 -51.89 -14.47 8.62
N LYS A 10 -51.22 -15.38 7.94
CA LYS A 10 -49.80 -15.21 7.59
C LYS A 10 -49.70 -14.00 6.66
N GLN A 11 -49.40 -12.83 7.21
CA GLN A 11 -49.17 -11.57 6.50
C GLN A 11 -48.21 -11.82 5.31
N LYS A 12 -48.79 -11.87 4.10
CA LYS A 12 -48.01 -12.05 2.85
C LYS A 12 -47.04 -10.90 2.72
N ARG A 13 -45.76 -11.20 2.80
CA ARG A 13 -44.66 -10.24 2.59
C ARG A 13 -44.88 -9.56 1.23
N SER A 14 -45.12 -8.25 1.22
CA SER A 14 -45.37 -7.48 0.00
C SER A 14 -44.10 -7.52 -0.88
N TRP A 15 -44.26 -7.64 -2.20
CA TRP A 15 -43.14 -7.52 -3.15
C TRP A 15 -42.33 -6.23 -2.93
N LYS A 16 -42.98 -5.16 -2.49
CA LYS A 16 -42.35 -3.89 -2.12
C LYS A 16 -41.38 -4.05 -0.96
N ASP A 17 -41.72 -4.85 0.07
CA ASP A 17 -40.84 -5.08 1.23
C ASP A 17 -39.58 -5.86 0.84
N VAL A 18 -39.73 -6.83 -0.06
CA VAL A 18 -38.61 -7.60 -0.63
C VAL A 18 -37.70 -6.68 -1.46
N PHE A 19 -38.30 -5.82 -2.31
CA PHE A 19 -37.55 -4.85 -3.12
C PHE A 19 -36.72 -3.89 -2.25
N TRP A 20 -37.34 -3.29 -1.22
CA TRP A 20 -36.62 -2.37 -0.31
C TRP A 20 -35.53 -3.07 0.50
N ALA A 21 -35.75 -4.31 0.93
CA ALA A 21 -34.73 -5.10 1.61
C ALA A 21 -33.53 -5.40 0.69
N LEU A 22 -33.77 -5.78 -0.57
CA LEU A 22 -32.73 -5.99 -1.56
C LEU A 22 -31.96 -4.70 -1.88
N ALA A 23 -32.66 -3.59 -2.09
CA ALA A 23 -32.03 -2.29 -2.35
C ALA A 23 -31.14 -1.86 -1.19
N LEU A 24 -31.56 -2.09 0.05
CA LEU A 24 -30.77 -1.80 1.24
C LEU A 24 -29.53 -2.69 1.34
N ILE A 25 -29.67 -3.99 1.11
CA ILE A 25 -28.54 -4.92 1.12
C ILE A 25 -27.51 -4.52 0.06
N LEU A 26 -27.97 -4.21 -1.17
CA LEU A 26 -27.08 -3.75 -2.25
C LEU A 26 -26.38 -2.43 -1.88
N GLY A 27 -27.08 -1.50 -1.25
CA GLY A 27 -26.52 -0.25 -0.77
C GLY A 27 -25.43 -0.47 0.30
N LEU A 28 -25.67 -1.35 1.26
CA LEU A 28 -24.66 -1.73 2.29
C LEU A 28 -23.47 -2.44 1.69
N LEU A 29 -23.67 -3.36 0.76
CA LEU A 29 -22.58 -4.05 0.05
C LEU A 29 -21.74 -3.06 -0.77
N GLY A 30 -22.38 -2.15 -1.50
CA GLY A 30 -21.69 -1.09 -2.25
C GLY A 30 -20.87 -0.17 -1.34
N MET A 31 -21.40 0.17 -0.16
CA MET A 31 -20.71 1.01 0.81
C MET A 31 -19.50 0.31 1.47
N LEU A 32 -19.60 -0.99 1.74
CA LEU A 32 -18.51 -1.77 2.33
C LEU A 32 -17.48 -2.25 1.30
N TYR A 33 -17.78 -2.14 0.00
CA TYR A 33 -16.87 -2.55 -1.08
C TYR A 33 -15.49 -1.89 -0.99
N PRO A 34 -15.35 -0.56 -0.82
CA PRO A 34 -14.03 0.07 -0.69
C PRO A 34 -13.22 -0.47 0.49
N VAL A 35 -13.87 -0.74 1.62
CA VAL A 35 -13.20 -1.30 2.80
C VAL A 35 -12.68 -2.71 2.50
N THR A 36 -13.55 -3.59 2.01
CA THR A 36 -13.18 -4.98 1.72
C THR A 36 -12.13 -5.07 0.62
N SER A 37 -12.27 -4.30 -0.48
CA SER A 37 -11.31 -4.29 -1.57
C SER A 37 -9.93 -3.78 -1.13
N THR A 38 -9.87 -2.73 -0.32
CA THR A 38 -8.60 -2.22 0.22
C THR A 38 -7.92 -3.27 1.11
N LEU A 39 -8.65 -3.93 2.02
CA LEU A 39 -8.08 -4.96 2.88
C LEU A 39 -7.55 -6.16 2.06
N VAL A 40 -8.30 -6.60 1.07
CA VAL A 40 -7.89 -7.70 0.18
C VAL A 40 -6.66 -7.31 -0.63
N ASN A 41 -6.65 -6.13 -1.24
CA ASN A 41 -5.52 -5.68 -2.05
C ASN A 41 -4.25 -5.42 -1.22
N ASN A 42 -4.38 -4.80 -0.05
CA ASN A 42 -3.23 -4.65 0.86
C ASN A 42 -2.62 -6.01 1.24
N ARG A 43 -3.48 -6.99 1.53
CA ARG A 43 -3.02 -8.36 1.81
C ARG A 43 -2.37 -8.99 0.57
N TYR A 44 -2.95 -8.81 -0.60
CA TYR A 44 -2.40 -9.30 -1.86
C TYR A 44 -1.02 -8.70 -2.14
N HIS A 45 -0.85 -7.37 -2.02
CA HIS A 45 0.44 -6.70 -2.19
C HIS A 45 1.51 -7.24 -1.23
N SER A 46 1.14 -7.45 0.04
CA SER A 46 2.09 -8.00 1.02
C SER A 46 2.49 -9.45 0.71
N ILE A 47 1.56 -10.28 0.22
CA ILE A 47 1.83 -11.67 -0.17
C ILE A 47 2.74 -11.72 -1.41
N ILE A 48 2.45 -10.92 -2.43
CA ILE A 48 3.28 -10.85 -3.64
C ILE A 48 4.69 -10.42 -3.29
N ALA A 49 4.83 -9.33 -2.53
CA ALA A 49 6.13 -8.82 -2.11
C ALA A 49 6.94 -9.85 -1.29
N GLU A 50 6.28 -10.56 -0.37
CA GLU A 50 6.90 -11.62 0.42
C GLU A 50 7.30 -12.83 -0.42
N ARG A 51 6.44 -13.24 -1.33
CA ARG A 51 6.73 -14.36 -2.25
C ARG A 51 7.95 -14.07 -3.10
N THR A 52 8.01 -12.90 -3.76
CA THR A 52 9.15 -12.52 -4.61
C THR A 52 10.44 -12.42 -3.78
N ARG A 53 10.36 -11.90 -2.55
CA ARG A 53 11.50 -11.88 -1.63
C ARG A 53 11.98 -13.29 -1.29
N ALA A 54 11.06 -14.20 -1.00
CA ALA A 54 11.39 -15.60 -0.70
C ALA A 54 12.00 -16.31 -1.91
N GLU A 55 11.46 -16.08 -3.11
CA GLU A 55 12.00 -16.60 -4.36
C GLU A 55 13.41 -16.05 -4.63
N ALA A 56 13.64 -14.74 -4.46
CA ALA A 56 14.96 -14.14 -4.61
C ALA A 56 15.99 -14.70 -3.59
N ALA A 57 15.55 -15.03 -2.38
CA ALA A 57 16.41 -15.66 -1.37
C ALA A 57 16.78 -17.13 -1.71
N GLN A 58 16.02 -17.79 -2.59
CA GLN A 58 16.28 -19.15 -3.04
C GLN A 58 17.19 -19.22 -4.29
N LEU A 59 17.48 -18.09 -4.92
CA LEU A 59 18.43 -18.04 -6.03
C LEU A 59 19.81 -18.55 -5.58
N PRO A 60 20.56 -19.24 -6.47
CA PRO A 60 21.95 -19.55 -6.21
C PRO A 60 22.75 -18.29 -5.84
N ASP A 61 23.65 -18.38 -4.88
CA ASP A 61 24.44 -17.23 -4.40
C ASP A 61 25.15 -16.51 -5.56
N GLN A 62 25.74 -17.28 -6.49
CA GLN A 62 26.44 -16.72 -7.65
C GLN A 62 25.49 -15.89 -8.55
N GLU A 63 24.29 -16.34 -8.78
CA GLU A 63 23.29 -15.62 -9.61
C GLU A 63 22.83 -14.34 -8.89
N ARG A 64 22.51 -14.47 -7.61
CA ARG A 64 22.08 -13.34 -6.78
C ARG A 64 23.17 -12.27 -6.66
N ASP A 65 24.44 -12.69 -6.46
CA ASP A 65 25.59 -11.79 -6.39
C ASP A 65 25.87 -11.15 -7.76
N GLY A 66 25.66 -11.87 -8.85
CA GLY A 66 25.76 -11.33 -10.21
C GLY A 66 24.75 -10.21 -10.47
N LEU A 67 23.48 -10.42 -10.12
CA LEU A 67 22.44 -9.38 -10.23
C LEU A 67 22.72 -8.16 -9.32
N TRP A 68 23.27 -8.40 -8.13
CA TRP A 68 23.69 -7.34 -7.25
C TRP A 68 24.81 -6.48 -7.83
N GLU A 69 25.84 -7.12 -8.40
CA GLU A 69 26.94 -6.41 -9.07
C GLU A 69 26.47 -5.63 -10.30
N GLU A 70 25.48 -6.14 -11.02
CA GLU A 70 24.83 -5.43 -12.12
C GLU A 70 24.16 -4.13 -11.64
N MET A 71 23.43 -4.19 -10.52
CA MET A 71 22.83 -2.99 -9.88
C MET A 71 23.91 -2.00 -9.43
N LEU A 72 24.98 -2.49 -8.82
CA LEU A 72 26.11 -1.64 -8.39
C LEU A 72 26.82 -0.99 -9.60
N ALA A 73 26.97 -1.73 -10.71
CA ALA A 73 27.54 -1.18 -11.94
C ALA A 73 26.64 -0.09 -12.53
N TYR A 74 25.32 -0.33 -12.57
CA TYR A 74 24.35 0.68 -12.98
C TYR A 74 24.46 1.94 -12.11
N ASN A 75 24.51 1.80 -10.78
CA ASN A 75 24.63 2.94 -9.86
C ASN A 75 25.93 3.70 -10.07
N ARG A 76 27.07 3.02 -10.27
CA ARG A 76 28.35 3.67 -10.60
C ARG A 76 28.26 4.50 -11.89
N ASP A 77 27.58 3.96 -12.92
CA ASP A 77 27.44 4.65 -14.20
C ASP A 77 26.62 5.94 -14.05
N ILE A 78 25.47 5.90 -13.33
CA ILE A 78 24.62 7.07 -13.16
C ILE A 78 25.22 8.11 -12.19
N THR A 79 26.00 7.70 -11.20
CA THR A 79 26.70 8.61 -10.27
C THR A 79 27.89 9.32 -10.95
N ALA A 80 28.53 8.66 -11.91
CA ALA A 80 29.61 9.25 -12.69
C ALA A 80 29.10 10.28 -13.73
N GLN A 81 27.87 10.08 -14.22
CA GLN A 81 27.20 10.97 -15.19
C GLN A 81 25.78 11.29 -14.68
N PRO A 82 25.69 12.17 -13.65
CA PRO A 82 24.41 12.48 -13.04
C PRO A 82 23.42 13.00 -14.08
N VAL A 83 22.19 12.49 -14.02
CA VAL A 83 21.09 12.95 -14.87
C VAL A 83 20.72 14.38 -14.45
N SER A 84 20.75 15.33 -15.36
CA SER A 84 20.51 16.75 -15.10
C SER A 84 19.08 17.07 -14.67
N GLU A 85 18.14 16.14 -14.94
CA GLU A 85 16.74 16.28 -14.59
C GLU A 85 16.19 14.93 -14.13
N LEU A 86 15.78 14.87 -12.87
CA LEU A 86 14.97 13.75 -12.37
C LEU A 86 13.54 13.97 -12.86
N SER A 87 13.02 13.02 -13.63
CA SER A 87 11.66 13.10 -14.17
C SER A 87 10.82 11.92 -13.67
N ILE A 88 9.70 12.25 -13.04
CA ILE A 88 8.66 11.24 -12.77
C ILE A 88 8.00 10.91 -14.12
N GLY A 89 8.10 9.65 -14.55
CA GLY A 89 7.57 9.21 -15.84
C GLY A 89 8.38 9.64 -17.06
N GLY A 90 9.71 9.83 -16.92
CA GLY A 90 10.61 10.29 -17.97
C GLY A 90 10.52 9.57 -19.32
N ASP A 91 11.44 9.84 -20.26
CA ASP A 91 11.42 9.24 -21.60
C ASP A 91 11.57 7.71 -21.57
N HIS A 92 10.43 7.05 -21.62
CA HIS A 92 10.30 5.58 -21.64
C HIS A 92 10.80 4.94 -22.95
N THR A 93 11.21 5.74 -23.95
CA THR A 93 11.73 5.25 -25.23
C THR A 93 13.25 5.24 -25.29
N SER A 94 13.92 5.86 -24.33
CA SER A 94 15.38 5.97 -24.32
C SER A 94 16.07 4.61 -24.15
N PRO A 95 17.29 4.41 -24.73
CA PRO A 95 18.10 3.23 -24.48
C PRO A 95 18.43 3.04 -23.00
N ASP A 96 18.66 4.12 -22.27
CA ASP A 96 19.01 4.07 -20.83
C ASP A 96 17.84 3.60 -20.00
N TYR A 97 16.60 4.02 -20.32
CA TYR A 97 15.41 3.52 -19.67
C TYR A 97 15.20 2.02 -19.90
N ARG A 98 15.47 1.53 -21.13
CA ARG A 98 15.38 0.08 -21.42
C ARG A 98 16.42 -0.73 -20.68
N ARG A 99 17.66 -0.24 -20.56
CA ARG A 99 18.70 -0.84 -19.74
C ARG A 99 18.26 -0.89 -18.27
N TYR A 100 17.78 0.23 -17.74
CA TYR A 100 17.27 0.34 -16.39
C TYR A 100 16.18 -0.70 -16.09
N LEU A 101 15.21 -0.89 -16.97
CA LEU A 101 14.10 -1.82 -16.76
C LEU A 101 14.55 -3.28 -16.62
N GLY A 102 15.71 -3.66 -17.18
CA GLY A 102 16.24 -5.02 -17.09
C GLY A 102 17.22 -5.24 -15.94
N THR A 103 17.70 -4.18 -15.28
CA THR A 103 18.79 -4.26 -14.30
C THR A 103 18.30 -4.81 -12.96
N GLY A 104 18.99 -5.83 -12.42
CA GLY A 104 18.74 -6.36 -11.08
C GLY A 104 17.46 -7.19 -10.91
N LEU A 105 16.85 -7.63 -12.01
CA LEU A 105 15.68 -8.51 -11.99
C LEU A 105 16.08 -9.97 -12.11
N ALA A 106 15.62 -10.79 -11.17
CA ALA A 106 15.75 -12.24 -11.30
C ALA A 106 14.90 -12.77 -12.47
N PRO A 107 15.31 -13.88 -13.11
CA PRO A 107 14.58 -14.47 -14.23
C PRO A 107 13.11 -14.74 -13.89
N GLY A 108 12.21 -14.21 -14.73
CA GLY A 108 10.76 -14.37 -14.55
C GLY A 108 10.12 -13.48 -13.47
N GLN A 109 10.89 -12.58 -12.85
CA GLN A 109 10.40 -11.60 -11.91
C GLN A 109 10.31 -10.22 -12.56
N ASP A 110 9.31 -9.43 -12.16
CA ASP A 110 9.14 -8.02 -12.54
C ASP A 110 9.33 -7.07 -11.34
N GLN A 111 9.46 -7.61 -10.14
CA GLN A 111 9.64 -6.87 -8.90
C GLN A 111 11.12 -6.67 -8.58
N LEU A 112 11.53 -5.41 -8.42
CA LEU A 112 12.90 -5.00 -8.08
C LEU A 112 13.23 -5.22 -6.60
N ALA A 113 12.30 -4.82 -5.71
CA ALA A 113 12.49 -4.80 -4.26
C ALA A 113 11.15 -4.89 -3.51
N GLN A 114 11.22 -4.91 -2.19
CA GLN A 114 10.08 -4.71 -1.29
C GLN A 114 10.41 -3.57 -0.33
N VAL A 115 9.49 -2.64 -0.12
CA VAL A 115 9.58 -1.63 0.93
C VAL A 115 8.62 -1.99 2.08
N VAL A 116 9.13 -1.96 3.32
CA VAL A 116 8.36 -2.28 4.55
C VAL A 116 8.58 -1.17 5.58
N ILE A 117 7.49 -0.62 6.09
CA ILE A 117 7.50 0.41 7.14
C ILE A 117 6.53 -0.03 8.24
N PRO A 118 7.02 -0.77 9.25
CA PRO A 118 6.17 -1.43 10.25
C PRO A 118 5.31 -0.47 11.07
N SER A 119 5.87 0.69 11.45
CA SER A 119 5.20 1.67 12.33
C SER A 119 3.92 2.25 11.73
N VAL A 120 3.81 2.27 10.38
CA VAL A 120 2.64 2.81 9.66
C VAL A 120 1.93 1.76 8.80
N GLY A 121 2.33 0.48 8.94
CA GLY A 121 1.67 -0.66 8.29
C GLY A 121 1.79 -0.65 6.76
N ILE A 122 2.93 -0.25 6.22
CA ILE A 122 3.23 -0.28 4.79
C ILE A 122 4.09 -1.51 4.48
N ALA A 123 3.69 -2.30 3.48
CA ALA A 123 4.48 -3.38 2.90
C ALA A 123 4.09 -3.53 1.42
N LEU A 124 4.93 -3.01 0.52
CA LEU A 124 4.64 -2.93 -0.90
C LEU A 124 5.76 -3.54 -1.74
N PRO A 125 5.41 -4.22 -2.84
CA PRO A 125 6.37 -4.53 -3.89
C PRO A 125 6.82 -3.25 -4.57
N VAL A 126 8.08 -3.20 -4.97
CA VAL A 126 8.69 -2.08 -5.71
C VAL A 126 9.06 -2.57 -7.10
N TYR A 127 8.59 -1.88 -8.12
CA TYR A 127 8.84 -2.18 -9.52
C TYR A 127 9.71 -1.09 -10.14
N HIS A 128 10.26 -1.34 -11.33
CA HIS A 128 10.95 -0.31 -12.10
C HIS A 128 9.96 0.70 -12.69
N GLY A 129 10.34 1.99 -12.61
CA GLY A 129 9.55 3.09 -13.18
C GLY A 129 8.37 3.52 -12.32
N THR A 130 7.71 4.59 -12.76
CA THR A 130 6.59 5.25 -12.05
C THR A 130 5.42 5.53 -12.98
N SER A 131 5.24 4.70 -14.02
CA SER A 131 4.06 4.78 -14.88
C SER A 131 2.79 4.39 -14.11
N ASP A 132 1.63 4.81 -14.60
CA ASP A 132 0.33 4.49 -13.99
C ASP A 132 0.13 2.97 -13.81
N ASP A 133 0.56 2.18 -14.80
CA ASP A 133 0.48 0.71 -14.73
C ASP A 133 1.36 0.11 -13.62
N VAL A 134 2.53 0.70 -13.37
CA VAL A 134 3.43 0.31 -12.28
C VAL A 134 2.82 0.70 -10.94
N LEU A 135 2.41 1.95 -10.80
CA LEU A 135 1.88 2.48 -9.53
C LEU A 135 0.52 1.87 -9.16
N ALA A 136 -0.22 1.33 -10.13
CA ALA A 136 -1.43 0.53 -9.86
C ALA A 136 -1.13 -0.83 -9.19
N LYS A 137 0.09 -1.39 -9.41
CA LYS A 137 0.52 -2.69 -8.87
C LYS A 137 1.22 -2.58 -7.52
N GLY A 138 1.80 -1.43 -7.18
CA GLY A 138 2.58 -1.24 -5.96
C GLY A 138 3.33 0.08 -5.94
N ALA A 139 4.52 0.07 -5.37
CA ALA A 139 5.45 1.20 -5.44
C ALA A 139 6.33 1.10 -6.69
N GLY A 140 6.78 2.25 -7.18
CA GLY A 140 7.66 2.36 -8.34
C GLY A 140 8.98 3.04 -7.97
N HIS A 141 10.10 2.48 -8.43
CA HIS A 141 11.40 3.12 -8.32
C HIS A 141 11.51 4.24 -9.36
N LEU A 142 11.94 5.41 -8.95
CA LEU A 142 12.05 6.57 -9.83
C LEU A 142 13.28 6.47 -10.73
N PHE A 143 13.08 6.38 -12.04
CA PHE A 143 14.16 6.41 -13.01
C PHE A 143 15.01 7.69 -12.86
N GLY A 144 16.31 7.56 -12.99
CA GLY A 144 17.27 8.65 -12.77
C GLY A 144 17.76 8.79 -11.32
N THR A 145 17.28 7.95 -10.41
CA THR A 145 17.84 7.78 -9.06
C THR A 145 18.61 6.45 -8.95
N THR A 146 19.42 6.27 -7.89
CA THR A 146 20.15 5.02 -7.71
C THR A 146 19.23 3.86 -7.39
N LEU A 147 19.50 2.68 -7.95
CA LEU A 147 18.85 1.44 -7.55
C LEU A 147 19.12 1.15 -6.07
N PRO A 148 18.22 0.44 -5.36
CA PRO A 148 18.26 0.29 -3.91
C PRO A 148 19.33 -0.71 -3.45
N THR A 149 20.61 -0.40 -3.68
CA THR A 149 21.76 -1.14 -3.16
C THR A 149 22.40 -0.49 -1.94
N GLY A 150 22.09 0.79 -1.71
CA GLY A 150 22.76 1.62 -0.71
C GLY A 150 24.20 1.93 -1.08
N GLY A 151 24.91 2.55 -0.16
CA GLY A 151 26.31 2.97 -0.29
C GLY A 151 26.44 4.48 -0.42
N GLU A 152 27.68 4.97 -0.25
CA GLU A 152 27.98 6.40 -0.36
C GLU A 152 27.61 6.95 -1.75
N GLY A 153 26.94 8.09 -1.79
CA GLY A 153 26.40 8.70 -3.01
C GLY A 153 25.09 8.06 -3.50
N SER A 154 24.49 7.15 -2.73
CA SER A 154 23.23 6.51 -3.07
C SER A 154 22.05 7.40 -2.67
N ASN A 155 21.27 7.86 -3.67
CA ASN A 155 20.06 8.62 -3.53
C ASN A 155 18.92 7.89 -4.27
N THR A 156 18.29 6.94 -3.58
CA THR A 156 17.24 6.08 -4.12
C THR A 156 15.87 6.69 -3.87
N ALA A 157 15.00 6.78 -4.87
CA ALA A 157 13.65 7.29 -4.71
C ALA A 157 12.59 6.26 -5.10
N ILE A 158 11.58 6.10 -4.25
CA ILE A 158 10.46 5.18 -4.43
C ILE A 158 9.15 5.96 -4.29
N SER A 159 8.28 5.85 -5.28
CA SER A 159 6.99 6.53 -5.31
C SER A 159 5.84 5.52 -5.20
N ALA A 160 4.77 5.89 -4.53
CA ALA A 160 3.51 5.15 -4.56
C ALA A 160 2.31 6.09 -4.40
N HIS A 161 1.17 5.64 -4.87
CA HIS A 161 -0.09 6.37 -4.77
C HIS A 161 -0.54 6.62 -3.33
N THR A 162 -1.41 7.61 -3.17
CA THR A 162 -2.28 7.84 -2.01
C THR A 162 -3.70 8.15 -2.48
N GLY A 163 -4.69 7.85 -1.63
CA GLY A 163 -6.09 8.14 -1.92
C GLY A 163 -6.75 7.21 -2.94
N LEU A 164 -6.22 6.01 -3.17
CA LEU A 164 -6.89 5.00 -3.97
C LEU A 164 -8.09 4.41 -3.21
N VAL A 165 -9.18 4.14 -3.93
CA VAL A 165 -10.40 3.60 -3.34
C VAL A 165 -10.26 2.13 -2.90
N ASN A 166 -9.28 1.43 -3.48
CA ASN A 166 -9.14 -0.02 -3.35
C ASN A 166 -7.77 -0.48 -2.82
N ALA A 167 -6.87 0.43 -2.47
CA ALA A 167 -5.56 0.09 -1.90
C ALA A 167 -5.03 1.26 -1.07
N SER A 168 -4.35 0.97 0.04
CA SER A 168 -3.77 2.02 0.90
C SER A 168 -2.45 2.56 0.42
N MET A 169 -1.65 1.77 -0.31
CA MET A 169 -0.33 2.17 -0.80
C MET A 169 0.46 3.02 0.22
N PHE A 170 0.75 4.30 -0.07
CA PHE A 170 1.43 5.25 0.82
C PHE A 170 0.48 6.17 1.60
N ASP A 171 -0.80 5.83 1.76
CA ASP A 171 -1.79 6.61 2.54
C ASP A 171 -1.31 6.96 3.96
N ASN A 172 -0.59 6.02 4.58
CA ASN A 172 -0.08 6.18 5.94
C ASN A 172 1.31 6.81 6.02
N LEU A 173 1.98 7.05 4.89
CA LEU A 173 3.33 7.64 4.87
C LEU A 173 3.40 8.99 5.62
N PRO A 174 2.38 9.88 5.57
CA PRO A 174 2.40 11.12 6.35
C PRO A 174 2.40 10.93 7.87
N LYS A 175 2.10 9.73 8.37
CA LYS A 175 2.12 9.40 9.81
C LYS A 175 3.49 8.97 10.31
N LEU A 176 4.44 8.69 9.40
CA LEU A 176 5.80 8.28 9.73
C LEU A 176 6.53 9.38 10.48
N LYS A 177 7.20 9.01 11.57
CA LYS A 177 7.89 9.95 12.46
C LYS A 177 9.40 9.82 12.34
N LYS A 178 10.10 10.90 12.66
CA LYS A 178 11.55 10.92 12.72
C LYS A 178 12.10 9.82 13.64
N GLY A 179 13.09 9.08 13.15
CA GLY A 179 13.72 7.95 13.85
C GLY A 179 13.02 6.60 13.63
N GLU A 180 11.85 6.55 12.97
CA GLU A 180 11.19 5.29 12.65
C GLU A 180 11.86 4.59 11.46
N ASP A 181 11.82 3.27 11.50
CA ASP A 181 12.54 2.41 10.56
C ASP A 181 11.78 2.14 9.28
N ILE A 182 12.53 2.14 8.19
CA ILE A 182 12.12 1.74 6.85
C ILE A 182 13.06 0.63 6.39
N TYR A 183 12.52 -0.47 5.92
CA TYR A 183 13.29 -1.59 5.39
C TYR A 183 13.07 -1.72 3.90
N VAL A 184 14.18 -1.94 3.17
CA VAL A 184 14.13 -2.30 1.74
C VAL A 184 14.77 -3.67 1.59
N HIS A 185 14.00 -4.62 1.09
CA HIS A 185 14.47 -5.97 0.80
C HIS A 185 14.69 -6.10 -0.70
N VAL A 186 15.89 -6.49 -1.10
CA VAL A 186 16.31 -6.62 -2.50
C VAL A 186 17.31 -7.76 -2.64
N LEU A 187 17.06 -8.68 -3.56
CA LEU A 187 17.92 -9.85 -3.85
C LEU A 187 18.38 -10.58 -2.57
N GLY A 188 17.46 -10.85 -1.64
CA GLY A 188 17.73 -11.53 -0.38
C GLY A 188 18.50 -10.70 0.67
N ARG A 189 18.89 -9.46 0.36
CA ARG A 189 19.56 -8.52 1.27
C ARG A 189 18.51 -7.58 1.89
N THR A 190 18.80 -7.09 3.10
CA THR A 190 17.95 -6.11 3.80
C THR A 190 18.75 -4.84 4.04
N LEU A 191 18.19 -3.72 3.61
CA LEU A 191 18.68 -2.39 3.87
C LEU A 191 17.76 -1.74 4.90
N ARG A 192 18.31 -1.10 5.94
CA ARG A 192 17.56 -0.38 6.96
C ARG A 192 17.87 1.11 6.86
N TYR A 193 16.83 1.90 6.84
CA TYR A 193 16.88 3.36 6.85
C TYR A 193 16.07 3.90 8.01
N GLN A 194 16.40 5.09 8.50
CA GLN A 194 15.60 5.81 9.50
C GLN A 194 15.17 7.15 8.95
N MET A 195 13.88 7.46 9.10
CA MET A 195 13.31 8.74 8.69
C MET A 195 13.99 9.90 9.43
N VAL A 196 14.50 10.89 8.69
CA VAL A 196 15.15 12.09 9.24
C VAL A 196 14.35 13.35 9.01
N GLY A 197 13.48 13.38 8.01
CA GLY A 197 12.65 14.53 7.71
C GLY A 197 11.66 14.30 6.58
N SER A 198 10.84 15.32 6.32
CA SER A 198 9.97 15.34 5.15
C SER A 198 9.73 16.76 4.66
N LYS A 199 9.45 16.90 3.37
CA LYS A 199 9.09 18.18 2.73
C LYS A 199 7.87 17.99 1.85
N VAL A 200 7.08 19.05 1.71
CA VAL A 200 6.00 19.12 0.73
C VAL A 200 6.46 20.03 -0.41
N VAL A 201 6.41 19.50 -1.62
CA VAL A 201 6.87 20.19 -2.83
C VAL A 201 5.78 20.20 -3.90
N PRO A 202 5.83 21.13 -4.86
CA PRO A 202 4.95 21.10 -6.05
C PRO A 202 5.10 19.79 -6.84
N PRO A 203 4.10 19.40 -7.64
CA PRO A 203 4.09 18.13 -8.39
C PRO A 203 5.28 17.98 -9.35
N ASP A 204 5.71 19.09 -9.95
CA ASP A 204 6.72 19.13 -10.98
C ASP A 204 8.13 19.47 -10.43
N SER A 205 8.27 19.57 -9.09
CA SER A 205 9.53 19.89 -8.43
C SER A 205 9.98 18.72 -7.56
N LEU A 206 11.16 18.21 -7.84
CA LEU A 206 11.83 17.17 -7.06
C LEU A 206 13.12 17.69 -6.39
N ASP A 207 13.25 19.01 -6.21
CA ASP A 207 14.40 19.68 -5.58
C ASP A 207 14.71 19.17 -4.16
N ALA A 208 13.79 18.40 -3.58
CA ALA A 208 13.99 17.74 -2.29
C ALA A 208 14.81 16.45 -2.39
N ILE A 209 15.09 15.95 -3.61
CA ILE A 209 15.84 14.74 -3.87
C ILE A 209 17.17 15.12 -4.47
N PRO A 210 18.31 14.88 -3.78
CA PRO A 210 19.64 15.13 -4.34
C PRO A 210 19.91 14.25 -5.56
N LEU A 211 20.78 14.73 -6.43
CA LEU A 211 21.21 13.96 -7.59
C LEU A 211 22.04 12.73 -7.17
N PRO A 212 22.05 11.65 -7.99
CA PRO A 212 22.95 10.54 -7.79
C PRO A 212 24.42 11.01 -7.66
N GLY A 213 25.15 10.47 -6.67
CA GLY A 213 26.54 10.85 -6.40
C GLY A 213 26.72 11.98 -5.39
N GLU A 214 25.66 12.71 -5.01
CA GLU A 214 25.75 13.61 -3.86
C GLU A 214 25.98 12.81 -2.56
N PRO A 215 26.73 13.37 -1.56
CA PRO A 215 27.13 12.65 -0.37
C PRO A 215 25.97 12.06 0.41
N GLY A 216 26.18 10.86 0.96
CA GLY A 216 25.23 10.17 1.83
C GLY A 216 24.70 8.88 1.22
N ASP A 217 23.88 8.16 2.00
CA ASP A 217 23.13 6.97 1.60
C ASP A 217 21.69 7.21 2.03
N HIS A 218 20.88 7.69 1.10
CA HIS A 218 19.52 8.17 1.34
C HIS A 218 18.46 7.36 0.58
N LEU A 219 17.33 7.21 1.22
CA LEU A 219 16.09 6.70 0.63
C LEU A 219 15.01 7.79 0.69
N TYR A 220 14.47 8.13 -0.45
CA TYR A 220 13.35 9.07 -0.59
C TYR A 220 12.06 8.33 -0.89
N LEU A 221 11.02 8.57 -0.08
CA LEU A 221 9.68 8.03 -0.34
C LEU A 221 8.76 9.18 -0.77
N ILE A 222 8.08 8.99 -1.90
CA ILE A 222 7.30 10.05 -2.54
C ILE A 222 5.84 9.61 -2.62
N THR A 223 4.93 10.50 -2.23
CA THR A 223 3.50 10.29 -2.44
C THR A 223 2.78 11.61 -2.65
N CYS A 224 1.53 11.55 -3.12
CA CYS A 224 0.70 12.73 -3.28
C CYS A 224 0.17 13.25 -1.94
N THR A 225 -0.06 14.57 -1.85
CA THR A 225 -0.63 15.23 -0.66
C THR A 225 -1.37 16.50 -1.05
N PRO A 226 -2.39 16.98 -0.28
CA PRO A 226 -3.10 16.28 0.81
C PRO A 226 -3.88 15.07 0.30
N TYR A 227 -4.21 14.14 1.20
CA TYR A 227 -4.99 12.94 0.91
C TYR A 227 -6.27 13.25 0.11
N GLY A 228 -6.45 12.59 -1.04
CA GLY A 228 -7.59 12.73 -1.92
C GLY A 228 -7.60 14.00 -2.80
N LEU A 229 -6.80 15.02 -2.49
CA LEU A 229 -6.67 16.24 -3.31
C LEU A 229 -5.45 16.20 -4.23
N ASN A 230 -4.34 15.62 -3.77
CA ASN A 230 -3.17 15.18 -4.55
C ASN A 230 -2.45 16.27 -5.37
N PHE A 231 -2.57 17.57 -5.00
CA PHE A 231 -1.97 18.66 -5.78
C PHE A 231 -0.50 18.98 -5.42
N ASN A 232 0.05 18.34 -4.40
CA ASN A 232 1.47 18.42 -4.04
C ASN A 232 2.07 17.02 -3.89
N ARG A 233 3.39 16.97 -3.66
CA ARG A 233 4.12 15.75 -3.31
C ARG A 233 4.68 15.86 -1.91
N LEU A 234 4.47 14.84 -1.09
CA LEU A 234 5.19 14.61 0.15
C LEU A 234 6.44 13.80 -0.19
N VAL A 235 7.60 14.33 0.14
CA VAL A 235 8.90 13.65 0.03
C VAL A 235 9.41 13.40 1.45
N VAL A 236 9.52 12.13 1.82
CA VAL A 236 10.11 11.66 3.08
C VAL A 236 11.57 11.32 2.81
N ASP A 237 12.48 11.86 3.61
CA ASP A 237 13.92 11.58 3.59
C ASP A 237 14.28 10.63 4.72
N ALA A 238 15.03 9.58 4.40
CA ALA A 238 15.55 8.61 5.36
C ALA A 238 17.00 8.27 5.05
N VAL A 239 17.82 8.15 6.10
CA VAL A 239 19.25 7.84 6.00
C VAL A 239 19.52 6.39 6.35
N ARG A 240 20.54 5.83 5.70
CA ARG A 240 21.00 4.47 5.98
C ARG A 240 21.48 4.33 7.41
N VAL A 241 21.08 3.23 8.07
CA VAL A 241 21.57 2.83 9.38
C VAL A 241 21.95 1.34 9.37
N PRO A 242 22.85 0.89 10.26
CA PRO A 242 23.16 -0.53 10.38
C PRO A 242 21.89 -1.36 10.64
N VAL A 243 21.83 -2.55 10.03
CA VAL A 243 20.76 -3.51 10.33
C VAL A 243 21.03 -4.05 11.73
N ASP A 244 20.09 -3.84 12.65
CA ASP A 244 20.17 -4.42 13.98
C ASP A 244 19.74 -5.89 13.90
N GLU A 245 20.63 -6.81 14.24
CA GLU A 245 20.33 -8.25 14.27
C GLU A 245 19.23 -8.62 15.28
N GLN A 246 19.01 -7.76 16.29
CA GLN A 246 17.96 -7.91 17.30
C GLN A 246 16.66 -7.18 16.93
N ALA A 247 16.66 -6.39 15.85
CA ALA A 247 15.44 -5.74 15.40
C ALA A 247 14.39 -6.81 15.08
N PRO A 248 13.12 -6.61 15.47
CA PRO A 248 12.07 -7.54 15.13
C PRO A 248 12.06 -7.71 13.62
N ASN A 249 12.16 -8.96 13.17
CA ASN A 249 12.07 -9.26 11.75
C ASN A 249 10.76 -8.63 11.23
N PRO A 250 10.84 -7.59 10.37
CA PRO A 250 9.64 -6.92 9.88
C PRO A 250 8.67 -7.87 9.18
N GLN A 251 9.14 -9.08 8.90
CA GLN A 251 8.41 -10.18 8.28
C GLN A 251 7.37 -10.82 9.21
N THR A 252 7.54 -10.73 10.51
CA THR A 252 6.64 -11.39 11.50
C THR A 252 5.54 -10.49 12.03
N SER A 253 5.58 -9.20 11.70
CA SER A 253 4.55 -8.27 12.13
C SER A 253 3.28 -8.47 11.30
N ASN A 254 2.33 -9.20 11.86
CA ASN A 254 0.95 -9.32 11.36
C ASN A 254 0.18 -7.97 11.34
N THR A 255 0.88 -6.86 11.58
CA THR A 255 0.32 -5.51 11.76
C THR A 255 0.13 -4.74 10.45
N ILE A 256 0.12 -5.43 9.33
CA ILE A 256 0.23 -4.82 7.99
C ILE A 256 -1.11 -4.25 7.46
N ILE A 257 -2.17 -4.22 8.24
CA ILE A 257 -3.43 -3.63 7.80
C ILE A 257 -3.63 -2.31 8.53
N GLY A 258 -3.04 -1.25 7.95
CA GLY A 258 -3.31 0.12 8.41
C GLY A 258 -4.76 0.49 8.12
N TRP A 259 -5.62 0.42 9.13
CA TRP A 259 -6.98 0.93 9.03
C TRP A 259 -6.97 2.43 8.82
N GLN A 260 -7.67 2.89 7.80
CA GLN A 260 -7.88 4.31 7.53
C GLN A 260 -9.10 4.84 8.31
N TRP A 261 -9.09 6.12 8.66
CA TRP A 261 -10.18 6.74 9.40
C TRP A 261 -11.57 6.58 8.73
N TRP A 262 -11.63 6.65 7.40
CA TRP A 262 -12.85 6.49 6.63
C TRP A 262 -13.41 5.05 6.66
N MET A 263 -12.56 4.03 6.86
CA MET A 263 -13.00 2.65 7.05
C MET A 263 -13.82 2.50 8.33
N TRP A 264 -13.37 3.13 9.42
CA TRP A 264 -14.13 3.17 10.67
C TRP A 264 -15.48 3.87 10.51
N LEU A 265 -15.54 4.98 9.76
CA LEU A 265 -16.79 5.66 9.47
C LEU A 265 -17.72 4.77 8.63
N SER A 266 -17.21 4.10 7.61
CA SER A 266 -18.00 3.20 6.75
C SER A 266 -18.59 2.03 7.54
N VAL A 267 -17.78 1.36 8.36
CA VAL A 267 -18.24 0.25 9.21
C VAL A 267 -19.21 0.76 10.29
N GLY A 268 -18.91 1.86 10.95
CA GLY A 268 -19.78 2.46 11.98
C GLY A 268 -21.16 2.84 11.41
N PHE A 269 -21.20 3.43 10.22
CA PHE A 269 -22.46 3.76 9.56
C PHE A 269 -23.24 2.49 9.15
N ALA A 270 -22.57 1.48 8.61
CA ALA A 270 -23.21 0.21 8.27
C ALA A 270 -23.82 -0.46 9.50
N LEU A 271 -23.09 -0.46 10.63
CA LEU A 271 -23.62 -0.97 11.91
C LEU A 271 -24.81 -0.16 12.42
N LEU A 272 -24.77 1.18 12.32
CA LEU A 272 -25.88 2.05 12.70
C LEU A 272 -27.14 1.73 11.88
N VAL A 273 -27.00 1.61 10.56
CA VAL A 273 -28.13 1.24 9.70
C VAL A 273 -28.69 -0.13 10.09
N LEU A 274 -27.83 -1.11 10.33
CA LEU A 274 -28.23 -2.44 10.77
C LEU A 274 -29.00 -2.38 12.11
N LEU A 275 -28.51 -1.62 13.07
CA LEU A 275 -29.13 -1.43 14.38
C LEU A 275 -30.52 -0.81 14.25
N LEU A 276 -30.65 0.27 13.45
CA LEU A 276 -31.93 0.93 13.19
C LEU A 276 -32.97 0.01 12.55
N LEU A 277 -32.55 -0.99 11.79
CA LEU A 277 -33.40 -1.99 11.20
C LEU A 277 -33.80 -3.10 12.19
N LEU A 278 -32.90 -3.48 13.07
CA LEU A 278 -33.14 -4.56 14.03
C LEU A 278 -34.00 -4.11 15.21
N ILE A 279 -33.88 -2.86 15.68
CA ILE A 279 -34.65 -2.35 16.82
C ILE A 279 -36.17 -2.52 16.64
N PRO A 280 -36.81 -2.09 15.54
CA PRO A 280 -38.25 -2.27 15.36
C PRO A 280 -38.66 -3.73 15.23
N LEU A 281 -37.80 -4.60 14.71
CA LEU A 281 -38.06 -6.04 14.65
C LEU A 281 -38.04 -6.70 16.04
N LEU A 282 -37.10 -6.29 16.89
CA LEU A 282 -36.98 -6.76 18.26
C LEU A 282 -38.14 -6.25 19.15
N LEU A 283 -38.53 -4.99 18.96
CA LEU A 283 -39.66 -4.40 19.69
C LEU A 283 -41.00 -5.01 19.31
N ARG A 284 -41.18 -5.40 18.05
CA ARG A 284 -42.37 -6.14 17.61
C ARG A 284 -42.47 -7.55 18.22
N ARG A 285 -41.36 -8.29 18.21
CA ARG A 285 -41.32 -9.63 18.84
C ARG A 285 -41.65 -9.59 20.33
N ARG A 286 -41.13 -8.60 21.08
CA ARG A 286 -41.48 -8.46 22.50
C ARG A 286 -42.95 -8.18 22.73
N LYS A 287 -43.61 -7.39 21.86
CA LYS A 287 -45.07 -7.14 21.97
C LYS A 287 -45.89 -8.38 21.65
N ASP A 288 -45.46 -9.20 20.71
CA ASP A 288 -46.16 -10.44 20.37
C ASP A 288 -46.04 -11.47 21.52
N GLU A 289 -44.89 -11.57 22.20
CA GLU A 289 -44.66 -12.42 23.38
C GLU A 289 -45.51 -11.96 24.61
N GLU A 290 -45.61 -10.65 24.87
CA GLU A 290 -46.44 -10.11 25.95
C GLU A 290 -47.95 -10.30 25.72
N HIS A 291 -48.38 -10.48 24.47
CA HIS A 291 -49.76 -10.78 24.12
C HIS A 291 -50.11 -12.29 24.17
N GLU A 292 -49.13 -13.18 24.12
CA GLU A 292 -49.32 -14.62 24.19
C GLU A 292 -49.34 -15.13 25.65
N ASP A 293 -48.74 -14.35 26.59
CA ASP A 293 -48.69 -14.69 28.04
C ASP A 293 -49.84 -14.02 28.85
N ALA A 294 -50.72 -13.23 28.24
CA ALA A 294 -51.86 -12.53 28.87
C ALA A 294 -53.20 -13.15 28.45
#